data_cbe82eb75ece26ee1ec37ee7c9e555af
#
_entry.id   cbe82eb75ece26ee1ec37ee7c9e555af
#
_cell.length_a   1.000
_cell.length_b   1.000
_cell.length_c   1.000
_cell.angle_alpha   90.00
_cell.angle_beta   90.00
_cell.angle_gamma   90.00
#
_symmetry.space_group_name_H-M   'P 1'
#
loop_
_entity.id
_entity.type
_entity.pdbx_description
1 polymer ?
#
loop_
_entity_poly.entity_id
_entity_poly.type
_entity_poly.pdbx_seq_one_letter_code
_entity_poly.pdbx_strand_id
1 'polypeptide(L)'
;MIPRKPADSAVIMTELVLPSDTNILGNLMGGRLMYWMDIAAALAAMKHCNAPVVTASVDNISFESPIKLGNVVHIEAKVTRAFTTSMEVHMNVWGEDLTQQYKYKSNEAYYTFVALDPNRKPRPVPGLVAETEEDKRLFEGALRRRQLRLILGGKMKPADAAELRALFIKD
;
A
#
# COMPACT_ATOMS: atom_id res chain seq x y z
N MET A 1 22.51 -6.87 2.85
CA MET A 1 21.30 -7.63 2.44
C MET A 1 21.18 -7.51 0.92
N ILE A 2 20.84 -8.60 0.25
CA ILE A 2 20.63 -8.60 -1.21
C ILE A 2 19.37 -7.82 -1.53
N PRO A 3 19.42 -6.83 -2.47
CA PRO A 3 18.22 -6.10 -2.90
C PRO A 3 17.18 -7.05 -3.50
N ARG A 4 15.90 -6.69 -3.38
CA ARG A 4 14.76 -7.45 -3.89
C ARG A 4 14.04 -6.68 -4.99
N LYS A 5 13.24 -7.40 -5.76
CA LYS A 5 12.36 -6.83 -6.79
C LYS A 5 10.94 -6.65 -6.22
N PRO A 6 10.13 -5.72 -6.74
CA PRO A 6 8.73 -5.60 -6.34
C PRO A 6 7.96 -6.93 -6.45
N ALA A 7 8.20 -7.69 -7.51
CA ALA A 7 7.56 -9.00 -7.74
C ALA A 7 7.83 -10.02 -6.62
N ASP A 8 9.00 -9.96 -5.95
CA ASP A 8 9.34 -10.89 -4.85
C ASP A 8 8.41 -10.71 -3.64
N SER A 9 7.83 -9.53 -3.48
CA SER A 9 6.91 -9.18 -2.39
C SER A 9 5.44 -9.28 -2.79
N ALA A 10 5.13 -9.55 -4.05
CA ALA A 10 3.76 -9.53 -4.55
C ALA A 10 2.85 -10.51 -3.79
N VAL A 11 1.66 -10.00 -3.44
CA VAL A 11 0.58 -10.73 -2.77
C VAL A 11 -0.72 -10.40 -3.49
N ILE A 12 -1.53 -11.43 -3.72
CA ILE A 12 -2.91 -11.28 -4.16
C ILE A 12 -3.79 -11.92 -3.08
N MET A 13 -4.71 -11.14 -2.53
CA MET A 13 -5.71 -11.58 -1.57
C MET A 13 -7.08 -11.47 -2.22
N THR A 14 -7.92 -12.48 -2.04
CA THR A 14 -9.26 -12.53 -2.64
C THR A 14 -10.28 -12.86 -1.56
N GLU A 15 -11.33 -12.04 -1.45
CA GLU A 15 -12.39 -12.18 -0.45
C GLU A 15 -13.77 -12.05 -1.09
N LEU A 16 -14.72 -12.86 -0.64
CA LEU A 16 -16.13 -12.74 -1.00
C LEU A 16 -16.81 -11.79 0.00
N VAL A 17 -17.55 -10.81 -0.51
CA VAL A 17 -18.30 -9.88 0.34
C VAL A 17 -19.55 -10.55 0.88
N LEU A 18 -19.57 -10.84 2.18
CA LEU A 18 -20.64 -11.48 2.91
C LEU A 18 -21.58 -10.44 3.55
N PRO A 19 -22.79 -10.81 3.98
CA PRO A 19 -23.70 -9.89 4.67
C PRO A 19 -23.08 -9.21 5.90
N SER A 20 -22.23 -9.93 6.67
CA SER A 20 -21.49 -9.39 7.82
C SER A 20 -20.44 -8.34 7.48
N ASP A 21 -20.08 -8.20 6.21
CA ASP A 21 -19.06 -7.26 5.74
C ASP A 21 -19.69 -5.97 5.19
N THR A 22 -21.03 -5.92 5.10
CA THR A 22 -21.74 -4.84 4.44
C THR A 22 -22.37 -3.84 5.40
N ASN A 23 -22.51 -2.61 4.92
CA ASN A 23 -23.29 -1.55 5.56
C ASN A 23 -24.78 -1.68 5.20
N ILE A 24 -25.61 -0.76 5.73
CA ILE A 24 -27.09 -0.73 5.50
C ILE A 24 -27.48 -0.56 4.03
N LEU A 25 -26.55 -0.13 3.15
CA LEU A 25 -26.77 0.02 1.71
C LEU A 25 -26.41 -1.26 0.93
N GLY A 26 -26.00 -2.33 1.61
CA GLY A 26 -25.54 -3.56 0.97
C GLY A 26 -24.16 -3.44 0.29
N ASN A 27 -23.38 -2.44 0.64
CA ASN A 27 -22.01 -2.27 0.15
C ASN A 27 -20.98 -2.66 1.21
N LEU A 28 -19.82 -3.16 0.77
CA LEU A 28 -18.69 -3.46 1.64
C LEU A 28 -18.34 -2.24 2.50
N MET A 29 -18.25 -2.45 3.81
CA MET A 29 -17.83 -1.40 4.75
C MET A 29 -16.37 -1.00 4.50
N GLY A 30 -16.10 0.30 4.45
CA GLY A 30 -14.73 0.82 4.28
C GLY A 30 -13.75 0.29 5.33
N GLY A 31 -14.18 0.20 6.60
CA GLY A 31 -13.35 -0.38 7.67
C GLY A 31 -13.03 -1.86 7.48
N ARG A 32 -13.96 -2.65 6.90
CA ARG A 32 -13.72 -4.06 6.56
C ARG A 32 -12.71 -4.17 5.42
N LEU A 33 -12.86 -3.35 4.37
CA LEU A 33 -11.90 -3.30 3.28
C LEU A 33 -10.51 -2.89 3.77
N MET A 34 -10.41 -1.85 4.60
CA MET A 34 -9.13 -1.43 5.18
C MET A 34 -8.46 -2.54 6.01
N TYR A 35 -9.25 -3.34 6.73
CA TYR A 35 -8.73 -4.50 7.47
C TYR A 35 -8.10 -5.54 6.54
N TRP A 36 -8.75 -5.89 5.43
CA TRP A 36 -8.17 -6.80 4.43
C TRP A 36 -6.96 -6.20 3.74
N MET A 37 -6.99 -4.92 3.44
CA MET A 37 -5.85 -4.20 2.84
C MET A 37 -4.63 -4.19 3.78
N ASP A 38 -4.83 -4.00 5.09
CA ASP A 38 -3.74 -4.03 6.07
C ASP A 38 -3.08 -5.41 6.13
N ILE A 39 -3.86 -6.49 6.10
CA ILE A 39 -3.35 -7.86 6.04
C ILE A 39 -2.54 -8.10 4.76
N ALA A 40 -3.09 -7.78 3.60
CA ALA A 40 -2.42 -7.98 2.31
C ALA A 40 -1.10 -7.21 2.24
N ALA A 41 -1.11 -5.95 2.69
CA ALA A 41 0.07 -5.10 2.70
C ALA A 41 1.12 -5.57 3.73
N ALA A 42 0.70 -6.00 4.92
CA ALA A 42 1.61 -6.59 5.90
C ALA A 42 2.30 -7.84 5.37
N LEU A 43 1.56 -8.72 4.70
CA LEU A 43 2.12 -9.92 4.06
C LEU A 43 3.16 -9.55 2.98
N ALA A 44 2.89 -8.55 2.15
CA ALA A 44 3.84 -8.07 1.15
C ALA A 44 5.12 -7.51 1.81
N ALA A 45 4.96 -6.69 2.86
CA ALA A 45 6.08 -6.15 3.61
C ALA A 45 6.91 -7.26 4.30
N MET A 46 6.26 -8.25 4.92
CA MET A 46 6.93 -9.40 5.55
C MET A 46 7.68 -10.25 4.54
N LYS A 47 7.10 -10.51 3.36
CA LYS A 47 7.79 -11.21 2.26
C LYS A 47 9.05 -10.46 1.82
N HIS A 48 9.02 -9.11 1.80
CA HIS A 48 10.16 -8.30 1.43
C HIS A 48 11.28 -8.34 2.47
N CYS A 49 10.96 -8.19 3.76
CA CYS A 49 11.99 -8.02 4.80
C CYS A 49 12.31 -9.28 5.62
N ASN A 50 11.54 -10.37 5.48
CA ASN A 50 11.64 -11.60 6.28
C ASN A 50 11.66 -11.30 7.79
N ALA A 51 10.78 -10.40 8.27
CA ALA A 51 10.70 -10.01 9.67
C ALA A 51 9.26 -9.58 10.01
N PRO A 52 8.89 -9.55 11.30
CA PRO A 52 7.65 -8.92 11.74
C PRO A 52 7.63 -7.45 11.34
N VAL A 53 6.43 -6.95 11.00
CA VAL A 53 6.22 -5.56 10.60
C VAL A 53 5.07 -4.94 11.37
N VAL A 54 5.07 -3.62 11.50
CA VAL A 54 3.95 -2.84 12.04
C VAL A 54 3.57 -1.76 11.06
N THR A 55 2.26 -1.50 10.94
CA THR A 55 1.71 -0.41 10.15
C THR A 55 2.10 0.92 10.80
N ALA A 56 2.80 1.75 10.07
CA ALA A 56 3.25 3.06 10.56
C ALA A 56 2.41 4.22 9.99
N SER A 57 1.87 4.06 8.78
CA SER A 57 1.06 5.07 8.12
C SER A 57 0.19 4.45 7.04
N VAL A 58 -0.97 5.05 6.86
CA VAL A 58 -1.91 4.78 5.78
C VAL A 58 -2.11 6.09 5.05
N ASP A 59 -1.73 6.13 3.78
CA ASP A 59 -1.74 7.35 3.00
C ASP A 59 -2.95 7.36 2.05
N ASN A 60 -3.79 8.37 2.21
CA ASN A 60 -4.86 8.81 1.30
C ASN A 60 -5.65 7.69 0.61
N ILE A 61 -6.56 7.07 1.33
CA ILE A 61 -7.49 6.09 0.75
C ILE A 61 -8.73 6.83 0.25
N SER A 62 -9.02 6.68 -1.05
CA SER A 62 -10.27 7.13 -1.66
C SER A 62 -11.09 5.91 -2.05
N PHE A 63 -12.38 5.90 -1.68
CA PHE A 63 -13.32 4.85 -2.09
C PHE A 63 -14.10 5.37 -3.31
N GLU A 64 -13.64 5.04 -4.52
CA GLU A 64 -14.18 5.59 -5.76
C GLU A 64 -15.41 4.82 -6.25
N SER A 65 -15.38 3.49 -6.09
CA SER A 65 -16.47 2.62 -6.54
C SER A 65 -16.90 1.67 -5.43
N PRO A 66 -18.20 1.62 -5.09
CA PRO A 66 -18.70 0.71 -4.04
C PRO A 66 -18.60 -0.74 -4.50
N ILE A 67 -18.23 -1.63 -3.57
CA ILE A 67 -18.22 -3.07 -3.79
C ILE A 67 -19.46 -3.65 -3.11
N LYS A 68 -20.30 -4.35 -3.85
CA LYS A 68 -21.60 -4.83 -3.38
C LYS A 68 -21.51 -6.18 -2.68
N LEU A 69 -22.52 -6.48 -1.87
CA LEU A 69 -22.77 -7.83 -1.36
C LEU A 69 -22.74 -8.86 -2.50
N GLY A 70 -22.03 -9.98 -2.28
CA GLY A 70 -21.88 -11.04 -3.26
C GLY A 70 -20.81 -10.81 -4.31
N ASN A 71 -20.21 -9.61 -4.39
CA ASN A 71 -19.06 -9.37 -5.25
C ASN A 71 -17.78 -9.93 -4.59
N VAL A 72 -16.78 -10.17 -5.41
CA VAL A 72 -15.43 -10.57 -4.97
C VAL A 72 -14.52 -9.34 -4.93
N VAL A 73 -13.71 -9.26 -3.87
CA VAL A 73 -12.65 -8.25 -3.74
C VAL A 73 -11.32 -8.91 -4.06
N HIS A 74 -10.53 -8.29 -4.94
CA HIS A 74 -9.14 -8.65 -5.17
C HIS A 74 -8.24 -7.51 -4.72
N ILE A 75 -7.28 -7.81 -3.86
CA ILE A 75 -6.28 -6.86 -3.36
C ILE A 75 -4.91 -7.33 -3.84
N GLU A 76 -4.32 -6.54 -4.72
CA GLU A 76 -2.97 -6.76 -5.25
C GLU A 76 -2.01 -5.83 -4.52
N ALA A 77 -1.09 -6.39 -3.73
CA ALA A 77 -0.14 -5.63 -2.92
C ALA A 77 1.31 -5.97 -3.31
N LYS A 78 2.17 -4.95 -3.38
CA LYS A 78 3.61 -5.12 -3.58
C LYS A 78 4.40 -3.99 -2.92
N VAL A 79 5.62 -4.27 -2.45
CA VAL A 79 6.52 -3.22 -1.97
C VAL A 79 7.01 -2.40 -3.15
N THR A 80 6.90 -1.09 -3.06
CA THR A 80 7.31 -0.14 -4.12
C THR A 80 8.57 0.60 -3.80
N ARG A 81 8.91 0.75 -2.52
CA ARG A 81 10.18 1.34 -2.07
C ARG A 81 10.54 0.85 -0.68
N ALA A 82 11.81 0.51 -0.50
CA ALA A 82 12.43 0.28 0.80
C ALA A 82 13.26 1.51 1.20
N PHE A 83 13.16 1.88 2.48
CA PHE A 83 13.99 2.90 3.13
C PHE A 83 14.93 2.19 4.12
N THR A 84 15.44 2.87 5.14
CA THR A 84 16.37 2.24 6.09
C THR A 84 15.72 1.10 6.87
N THR A 85 14.57 1.36 7.50
CA THR A 85 13.84 0.39 8.36
C THR A 85 12.37 0.24 8.00
N SER A 86 11.92 0.96 6.99
CA SER A 86 10.53 0.98 6.55
C SER A 86 10.39 0.70 5.07
N MET A 87 9.20 0.29 4.67
CA MET A 87 8.83 -0.01 3.29
C MET A 87 7.50 0.63 2.97
N GLU A 88 7.38 1.17 1.76
CA GLU A 88 6.09 1.54 1.21
C GLU A 88 5.53 0.34 0.44
N VAL A 89 4.26 0.03 0.68
CA VAL A 89 3.48 -0.97 -0.04
C VAL A 89 2.39 -0.26 -0.82
N HIS A 90 2.33 -0.51 -2.12
CA HIS A 90 1.25 -0.07 -2.99
C HIS A 90 0.21 -1.18 -3.13
N MET A 91 -1.05 -0.81 -3.15
CA MET A 91 -2.17 -1.73 -3.36
C MET A 91 -3.12 -1.22 -4.42
N ASN A 92 -3.53 -2.12 -5.31
CA ASN A 92 -4.71 -1.95 -6.15
C ASN A 92 -5.83 -2.84 -5.62
N VAL A 93 -7.02 -2.28 -5.51
CA VAL A 93 -8.23 -2.99 -5.08
C VAL A 93 -9.23 -3.03 -6.24
N TRP A 94 -9.69 -4.23 -6.54
CA TRP A 94 -10.66 -4.51 -7.59
C TRP A 94 -11.90 -5.14 -6.98
N GLY A 95 -13.07 -4.71 -7.44
CA GLY A 95 -14.33 -5.41 -7.25
C GLY A 95 -14.67 -6.23 -8.49
N GLU A 96 -15.26 -7.41 -8.30
CA GLU A 96 -15.69 -8.27 -9.40
C GLU A 96 -17.08 -8.85 -9.13
N ASP A 97 -18.01 -8.62 -10.04
CA ASP A 97 -19.29 -9.32 -10.10
C ASP A 97 -19.13 -10.56 -10.99
N LEU A 98 -19.00 -11.72 -10.36
CA LEU A 98 -18.81 -12.99 -11.08
C LEU A 98 -20.03 -13.39 -11.92
N THR A 99 -21.23 -12.93 -11.54
CA THR A 99 -22.46 -13.29 -12.25
C THR A 99 -22.59 -12.51 -13.55
N GLN A 100 -22.06 -11.28 -13.58
CA GLN A 100 -22.06 -10.42 -14.77
C GLN A 100 -20.70 -10.43 -15.50
N GLN A 101 -19.71 -11.16 -14.98
CA GLN A 101 -18.33 -11.19 -15.51
C GLN A 101 -17.73 -9.79 -15.66
N TYR A 102 -17.97 -8.93 -14.67
CA TYR A 102 -17.56 -7.54 -14.67
C TYR A 102 -16.59 -7.23 -13.53
N LYS A 103 -15.34 -6.88 -13.88
CA LYS A 103 -14.29 -6.47 -12.94
C LYS A 103 -14.01 -4.97 -13.09
N TYR A 104 -13.89 -4.26 -11.98
CA TYR A 104 -13.66 -2.81 -11.94
C TYR A 104 -12.67 -2.44 -10.84
N LYS A 105 -11.92 -1.34 -11.06
CA LYS A 105 -11.05 -0.78 -10.02
C LYS A 105 -11.91 -0.05 -8.99
N SER A 106 -11.73 -0.41 -7.73
CA SER A 106 -12.44 0.22 -6.61
C SER A 106 -11.60 1.34 -5.99
N ASN A 107 -10.36 1.04 -5.64
CA ASN A 107 -9.47 2.04 -5.04
C ASN A 107 -7.99 1.65 -5.18
N GLU A 108 -7.14 2.61 -4.80
CA GLU A 108 -5.69 2.49 -4.73
C GLU A 108 -5.22 3.08 -3.41
N ALA A 109 -4.20 2.50 -2.80
CA ALA A 109 -3.66 2.99 -1.54
C ALA A 109 -2.17 2.70 -1.38
N TYR A 110 -1.55 3.48 -0.49
CA TYR A 110 -0.16 3.32 -0.10
C TYR A 110 -0.07 3.21 1.42
N TYR A 111 0.52 2.11 1.89
CA TYR A 111 0.76 1.88 3.31
C TYR A 111 2.26 1.88 3.57
N THR A 112 2.65 2.33 4.76
CA THR A 112 4.04 2.26 5.20
C THR A 112 4.16 1.32 6.38
N PHE A 113 5.08 0.36 6.28
CA PHE A 113 5.40 -0.59 7.34
C PHE A 113 6.82 -0.37 7.85
N VAL A 114 7.02 -0.60 9.15
CA VAL A 114 8.34 -0.64 9.79
C VAL A 114 8.64 -2.07 10.18
N ALA A 115 9.82 -2.58 9.77
CA ALA A 115 10.30 -3.90 10.16
C ALA A 115 10.88 -3.87 11.58
N LEU A 116 10.58 -4.90 12.37
CA LEU A 116 11.00 -5.01 13.76
C LEU A 116 11.98 -6.17 13.97
N ASP A 117 12.92 -5.99 14.88
CA ASP A 117 13.77 -7.04 15.41
C ASP A 117 13.05 -7.84 16.53
N PRO A 118 13.66 -8.91 17.07
CA PRO A 118 13.09 -9.68 18.19
C PRO A 118 12.82 -8.85 19.46
N ASN A 119 13.52 -7.73 19.63
CA ASN A 119 13.33 -6.79 20.74
C ASN A 119 12.30 -5.70 20.42
N ARG A 120 11.55 -5.85 19.32
CA ARG A 120 10.54 -4.88 18.83
C ARG A 120 11.12 -3.52 18.46
N LYS A 121 12.40 -3.45 18.10
CA LYS A 121 13.03 -2.22 17.62
C LYS A 121 13.09 -2.20 16.10
N PRO A 122 13.01 -1.02 15.45
CA PRO A 122 13.17 -0.92 14.00
C PRO A 122 14.49 -1.53 13.53
N ARG A 123 14.43 -2.39 12.49
CA ARG A 123 15.59 -3.04 11.89
C ARG A 123 15.75 -2.67 10.42
N PRO A 124 16.98 -2.67 9.88
CA PRO A 124 17.23 -2.46 8.46
C PRO A 124 16.50 -3.49 7.59
N VAL A 125 16.05 -3.05 6.42
CA VAL A 125 15.37 -3.89 5.41
C VAL A 125 16.19 -3.97 4.13
N PRO A 126 16.03 -5.04 3.31
CA PRO A 126 16.65 -5.12 1.99
C PRO A 126 16.24 -3.94 1.11
N GLY A 127 17.15 -3.43 0.28
CA GLY A 127 16.83 -2.46 -0.74
C GLY A 127 15.88 -3.02 -1.79
N LEU A 128 15.30 -2.14 -2.63
CA LEU A 128 14.44 -2.51 -3.74
C LEU A 128 15.05 -2.04 -5.06
N VAL A 129 15.01 -2.91 -6.07
CA VAL A 129 15.38 -2.59 -7.47
C VAL A 129 14.12 -2.63 -8.32
N ALA A 130 13.72 -1.46 -8.84
CA ALA A 130 12.59 -1.34 -9.75
C ALA A 130 13.01 -1.78 -11.17
N GLU A 131 12.25 -2.69 -11.79
CA GLU A 131 12.58 -3.23 -13.12
C GLU A 131 11.70 -2.66 -14.21
N THR A 132 10.37 -2.70 -14.03
CA THR A 132 9.41 -2.21 -15.03
C THR A 132 9.26 -0.69 -14.97
N GLU A 133 8.75 -0.08 -16.02
CA GLU A 133 8.45 1.36 -16.04
C GLU A 133 7.41 1.74 -14.97
N GLU A 134 6.45 0.86 -14.71
CA GLU A 134 5.49 1.05 -13.62
C GLU A 134 6.20 1.01 -12.26
N ASP A 135 7.08 0.04 -12.03
CA ASP A 135 7.82 -0.06 -10.77
C ASP A 135 8.71 1.17 -10.55
N LYS A 136 9.37 1.67 -11.58
CA LYS A 136 10.18 2.90 -11.52
C LYS A 136 9.31 4.10 -11.15
N ARG A 137 8.16 4.28 -11.81
CA ARG A 137 7.21 5.35 -11.53
C ARG A 137 6.73 5.31 -10.08
N LEU A 138 6.36 4.12 -9.57
CA LEU A 138 5.93 3.92 -8.20
C LEU A 138 7.07 4.19 -7.20
N PHE A 139 8.27 3.71 -7.50
CA PHE A 139 9.47 3.88 -6.69
C PHE A 139 9.87 5.37 -6.54
N GLU A 140 9.88 6.12 -7.64
CA GLU A 140 10.17 7.56 -7.62
C GLU A 140 9.10 8.34 -6.87
N GLY A 141 7.83 8.03 -7.11
CA GLY A 141 6.70 8.65 -6.41
C GLY A 141 6.70 8.42 -4.90
N ALA A 142 7.24 7.31 -4.43
CA ALA A 142 7.29 6.97 -3.01
C ALA A 142 8.06 7.98 -2.15
N LEU A 143 9.11 8.59 -2.69
CA LEU A 143 9.87 9.60 -1.95
C LEU A 143 9.05 10.87 -1.74
N ARG A 144 8.32 11.32 -2.76
CA ARG A 144 7.42 12.47 -2.68
C ARG A 144 6.29 12.23 -1.69
N ARG A 145 5.65 11.04 -1.72
CA ARG A 145 4.61 10.65 -0.75
C ARG A 145 5.15 10.64 0.67
N ARG A 146 6.36 10.10 0.87
CA ARG A 146 7.03 10.12 2.18
C ARG A 146 7.29 11.55 2.66
N GLN A 147 7.81 12.43 1.81
CA GLN A 147 8.08 13.83 2.18
C GLN A 147 6.78 14.55 2.57
N LEU A 148 5.71 14.39 1.79
CA LEU A 148 4.40 14.96 2.10
C LEU A 148 3.89 14.48 3.48
N ARG A 149 3.95 13.18 3.74
CA ARG A 149 3.54 12.60 5.03
C ARG A 149 4.37 13.17 6.19
N LEU A 150 5.69 13.32 6.03
CA LEU A 150 6.56 13.88 7.06
C LEU A 150 6.25 15.36 7.33
N ILE A 151 5.92 16.13 6.30
CA ILE A 151 5.48 17.53 6.45
C ILE A 151 4.16 17.60 7.21
N LEU A 152 3.15 16.83 6.79
CA LEU A 152 1.84 16.80 7.45
C LEU A 152 1.92 16.32 8.89
N GLY A 153 2.86 15.42 9.19
CA GLY A 153 3.15 14.94 10.55
C GLY A 153 4.08 15.86 11.38
N GLY A 154 4.45 17.03 10.86
CA GLY A 154 5.34 17.98 11.56
C GLY A 154 6.79 17.50 11.74
N LYS A 155 7.21 16.47 10.98
CA LYS A 155 8.55 15.85 11.09
C LYS A 155 9.54 16.32 10.02
N MET A 156 9.09 17.15 9.09
CA MET A 156 9.91 17.74 8.01
C MET A 156 9.38 19.14 7.68
N LYS A 157 10.28 20.09 7.46
CA LYS A 157 9.88 21.40 6.95
C LYS A 157 9.65 21.33 5.43
N PRO A 158 8.69 22.10 4.86
CA PRO A 158 8.47 22.13 3.41
C PRO A 158 9.72 22.50 2.61
N ALA A 159 10.60 23.35 3.18
CA ALA A 159 11.87 23.74 2.56
C ALA A 159 12.82 22.55 2.32
N ASP A 160 12.75 21.53 3.16
CA ASP A 160 13.66 20.37 3.11
C ASP A 160 13.13 19.25 2.17
N ALA A 161 11.92 19.40 1.63
CA ALA A 161 11.26 18.41 0.77
C ALA A 161 11.59 18.62 -0.71
N ALA A 162 12.82 18.38 -1.10
CA ALA A 162 13.32 18.67 -2.46
C ALA A 162 12.52 17.96 -3.56
N GLU A 163 12.25 16.66 -3.40
CA GLU A 163 11.52 15.86 -4.39
C GLU A 163 10.04 16.28 -4.53
N LEU A 164 9.40 16.66 -3.43
CA LEU A 164 8.03 17.15 -3.46
C LEU A 164 7.98 18.55 -4.09
N ARG A 165 8.92 19.45 -3.75
CA ARG A 165 8.99 20.80 -4.31
C ARG A 165 9.22 20.80 -5.81
N ALA A 166 10.01 19.87 -6.34
CA ALA A 166 10.27 19.74 -7.77
C ALA A 166 9.00 19.53 -8.62
N LEU A 167 7.88 19.12 -8.01
CA LEU A 167 6.59 19.02 -8.73
C LEU A 167 5.93 20.38 -8.98
N PHE A 168 6.24 21.39 -8.18
CA PHE A 168 5.59 22.70 -8.22
C PHE A 168 6.47 23.79 -8.86
N ILE A 169 7.77 23.55 -8.94
CA ILE A 169 8.73 24.46 -9.59
C ILE A 169 9.02 23.85 -10.96
N LYS A 170 8.29 24.32 -11.98
CA LYS A 170 8.72 24.17 -13.38
C LYS A 170 9.66 25.32 -13.67
N ASP A 171 10.92 24.99 -13.98
CA ASP A 171 11.86 25.92 -14.59
C ASP A 171 11.35 26.38 -15.97
#